data_c46e57957a6dbd24e195b10c854a9335
#
_entry.id   c46e57957a6dbd24e195b10c854a9335
#
_cell.length_a   1.000
_cell.length_b   1.000
_cell.length_c   1.000
_cell.angle_alpha   90.00
_cell.angle_beta   90.00
_cell.angle_gamma   90.00
#
_symmetry.space_group_name_H-M   'P 1'
#
loop_
_entity.id
_entity.type
_entity.pdbx_description
1 polymer ?
#
loop_
_entity_poly.entity_id
_entity_poly.type
_entity_poly.pdbx_seq_one_letter_code
_entity_poly.pdbx_strand_id
1 'polypeptide(L)'
;MPSANWKMRIGVANFKSTEMRFLDSIFDMGGGYVLDFSNRTMDEFFMEELEIDISHEMFSKDGTSKARRVRCLLQNADHPTVARVLEALWKYRQTIRAESNTTEDVVNAEGRFLSLLESIRSPGQHAQVVRNPFAAAAVVDQGAILDDLKQRLYDLRDLPPQKRGYEFEVFLKELFDSSKLQARSPF
;
A
#
# COMPACT_ATOMS: atom_id res chain seq x y z
N MET A 1 -36.51 4.70 -1.42
CA MET A 1 -35.34 4.29 -2.19
C MET A 1 -34.53 5.54 -2.47
N PRO A 2 -33.45 5.84 -1.73
CA PRO A 2 -32.54 6.91 -2.15
C PRO A 2 -31.68 6.37 -3.29
N SER A 3 -31.90 6.91 -4.50
CA SER A 3 -31.06 6.68 -5.64
C SER A 3 -29.67 7.23 -5.31
N ALA A 4 -28.71 6.34 -5.12
CA ALA A 4 -27.30 6.68 -5.01
C ALA A 4 -26.91 7.45 -6.29
N ASN A 5 -26.82 8.77 -6.15
CA ASN A 5 -26.43 9.68 -7.22
C ASN A 5 -24.91 9.52 -7.44
N TRP A 6 -24.53 8.42 -8.07
CA TRP A 6 -23.17 8.11 -8.47
C TRP A 6 -22.77 9.05 -9.61
N LYS A 7 -22.38 10.26 -9.26
CA LYS A 7 -21.82 11.20 -10.21
C LYS A 7 -20.38 10.76 -10.52
N MET A 8 -20.14 10.26 -11.72
CA MET A 8 -18.81 10.30 -12.36
C MET A 8 -18.27 11.72 -12.23
N ARG A 9 -17.29 11.96 -11.35
CA ARG A 9 -16.72 13.28 -11.11
C ARG A 9 -15.21 13.25 -11.33
N ILE A 10 -14.77 14.31 -11.92
CA ILE A 10 -13.41 14.81 -12.11
C ILE A 10 -12.51 14.35 -10.95
N GLY A 11 -11.55 13.46 -11.25
CA GLY A 11 -10.61 12.91 -10.25
C GLY A 11 -10.64 11.39 -10.12
N VAL A 12 -10.80 10.68 -11.24
CA VAL A 12 -10.69 9.20 -11.28
C VAL A 12 -9.27 8.79 -10.89
N ALA A 13 -9.16 7.85 -9.99
CA ALA A 13 -7.86 7.30 -9.60
C ALA A 13 -7.22 6.58 -10.81
N ASN A 14 -6.08 7.06 -11.25
CA ASN A 14 -5.37 6.49 -12.38
C ASN A 14 -4.22 5.60 -11.88
N PHE A 15 -4.47 4.29 -11.85
CA PHE A 15 -3.48 3.30 -11.43
C PHE A 15 -2.50 2.98 -12.56
N LYS A 16 -1.22 2.96 -12.23
CA LYS A 16 -0.20 2.38 -13.11
C LYS A 16 -0.39 0.86 -13.18
N SER A 17 0.04 0.26 -14.30
CA SER A 17 -0.03 -1.21 -14.46
C SER A 17 0.68 -1.97 -13.33
N THR A 18 1.77 -1.42 -12.78
CA THR A 18 2.51 -1.99 -11.66
C THR A 18 1.74 -1.93 -10.35
N GLU A 19 0.99 -0.85 -10.12
CA GLU A 19 0.14 -0.68 -8.94
C GLU A 19 -1.06 -1.63 -9.01
N MET A 20 -1.68 -1.76 -10.18
CA MET A 20 -2.77 -2.71 -10.37
C MET A 20 -2.31 -4.16 -10.17
N ARG A 21 -1.12 -4.54 -10.69
CA ARG A 21 -0.53 -5.86 -10.43
C ARG A 21 -0.24 -6.10 -8.95
N PHE A 22 0.19 -5.08 -8.25
CA PHE A 22 0.40 -5.16 -6.81
C PHE A 22 -0.93 -5.40 -6.07
N LEU A 23 -1.99 -4.65 -6.41
CA LEU A 23 -3.33 -4.86 -5.86
C LEU A 23 -3.87 -6.26 -6.20
N ASP A 24 -3.67 -6.73 -7.43
CA ASP A 24 -4.01 -8.09 -7.85
C ASP A 24 -3.32 -9.15 -6.97
N SER A 25 -2.07 -8.92 -6.62
CA SER A 25 -1.28 -9.83 -5.78
C SER A 25 -1.73 -9.83 -4.32
N ILE A 26 -1.96 -8.65 -3.72
CA ILE A 26 -2.32 -8.57 -2.29
C ILE A 26 -3.77 -8.96 -2.01
N PHE A 27 -4.66 -8.81 -2.99
CA PHE A 27 -6.09 -9.17 -2.86
C PHE A 27 -6.47 -10.46 -3.60
N ASP A 28 -5.49 -11.27 -3.99
CA ASP A 28 -5.67 -12.56 -4.67
C ASP A 28 -6.64 -12.47 -5.85
N MET A 29 -6.51 -11.40 -6.66
CA MET A 29 -7.41 -11.14 -7.79
C MET A 29 -7.04 -11.91 -9.06
N GLY A 30 -6.07 -12.80 -8.98
CA GLY A 30 -5.77 -13.77 -10.03
C GLY A 30 -6.95 -14.70 -10.28
N GLY A 31 -7.17 -15.14 -11.51
CA GLY A 31 -8.23 -16.11 -11.81
C GLY A 31 -9.66 -15.58 -11.64
N GLY A 32 -9.87 -14.30 -11.38
CA GLY A 32 -11.21 -13.70 -11.26
C GLY A 32 -11.81 -13.71 -9.84
N TYR A 33 -11.06 -14.17 -8.85
CA TYR A 33 -11.43 -14.12 -7.43
C TYR A 33 -11.04 -12.80 -6.79
N VAL A 34 -11.45 -12.58 -5.56
CA VAL A 34 -11.00 -11.50 -4.67
C VAL A 34 -10.98 -12.09 -3.27
N LEU A 35 -9.80 -12.24 -2.68
CA LEU A 35 -9.62 -12.88 -1.40
C LEU A 35 -10.44 -14.21 -1.35
N ASP A 36 -11.07 -14.52 -0.23
CA ASP A 36 -11.91 -15.69 -0.04
C ASP A 36 -13.40 -15.42 -0.31
N PHE A 37 -13.76 -14.23 -0.82
CA PHE A 37 -15.15 -13.88 -1.04
C PHE A 37 -15.87 -14.85 -2.00
N SER A 38 -17.05 -15.31 -1.61
CA SER A 38 -18.08 -15.76 -2.52
C SER A 38 -18.76 -14.55 -3.19
N ASN A 39 -19.64 -14.75 -4.18
CA ASN A 39 -20.40 -13.63 -4.73
C ASN A 39 -21.27 -12.98 -3.66
N ARG A 40 -21.97 -13.80 -2.85
CA ARG A 40 -22.85 -13.32 -1.80
C ARG A 40 -22.09 -12.54 -0.72
N THR A 41 -21.00 -13.09 -0.19
CA THR A 41 -20.25 -12.44 0.89
C THR A 41 -19.58 -11.17 0.41
N MET A 42 -19.19 -11.08 -0.87
CA MET A 42 -18.68 -9.87 -1.47
C MET A 42 -19.76 -8.78 -1.57
N ASP A 43 -20.96 -9.14 -2.03
CA ASP A 43 -22.07 -8.19 -2.13
C ASP A 43 -22.48 -7.66 -0.74
N GLU A 44 -22.57 -8.54 0.26
CA GLU A 44 -22.83 -8.19 1.66
C GLU A 44 -21.74 -7.24 2.20
N PHE A 45 -20.46 -7.59 2.05
CA PHE A 45 -19.33 -6.77 2.50
C PHE A 45 -19.32 -5.37 1.87
N PHE A 46 -19.48 -5.27 0.55
CA PHE A 46 -19.47 -3.97 -0.14
C PHE A 46 -20.67 -3.12 0.24
N MET A 47 -21.82 -3.74 0.49
CA MET A 47 -23.02 -3.02 0.91
C MET A 47 -22.91 -2.52 2.36
N GLU A 48 -22.45 -3.37 3.28
CA GLU A 48 -22.38 -3.07 4.71
C GLU A 48 -21.25 -2.09 5.07
N GLU A 49 -20.05 -2.31 4.53
CA GLU A 49 -18.86 -1.52 4.88
C GLU A 49 -18.73 -0.23 4.05
N LEU A 50 -19.26 -0.23 2.83
CA LEU A 50 -18.98 0.82 1.86
C LEU A 50 -20.25 1.50 1.29
N GLU A 51 -21.43 0.91 1.51
CA GLU A 51 -22.70 1.32 0.90
C GLU A 51 -22.65 1.30 -0.65
N ILE A 52 -21.91 0.33 -1.21
CA ILE A 52 -21.71 0.15 -2.65
C ILE A 52 -22.38 -1.15 -3.10
N ASP A 53 -23.32 -1.07 -4.05
CA ASP A 53 -23.81 -2.25 -4.77
C ASP A 53 -22.81 -2.66 -5.84
N ILE A 54 -21.87 -3.52 -5.47
CA ILE A 54 -20.81 -4.01 -6.38
C ILE A 54 -21.36 -4.91 -7.49
N SER A 55 -22.59 -5.44 -7.35
CA SER A 55 -23.27 -6.25 -8.35
C SER A 55 -23.98 -5.42 -9.41
N HIS A 56 -24.06 -4.09 -9.24
CA HIS A 56 -24.65 -3.21 -10.22
C HIS A 56 -23.98 -3.33 -11.59
N GLU A 57 -24.76 -3.26 -12.67
CA GLU A 57 -24.29 -3.43 -14.05
C GLU A 57 -23.14 -2.51 -14.44
N MET A 58 -23.06 -1.30 -13.85
CA MET A 58 -21.99 -0.36 -14.11
C MET A 58 -20.58 -0.90 -13.83
N PHE A 59 -20.45 -1.86 -12.91
CA PHE A 59 -19.17 -2.50 -12.57
C PHE A 59 -18.90 -3.76 -13.38
N SER A 60 -19.84 -4.18 -14.24
CA SER A 60 -19.72 -5.38 -15.06
C SER A 60 -19.28 -5.11 -16.51
N LYS A 61 -18.86 -3.88 -16.84
CA LYS A 61 -18.48 -3.46 -18.20
C LYS A 61 -17.36 -4.32 -18.79
N ASP A 62 -16.38 -4.69 -17.97
CA ASP A 62 -15.20 -5.47 -18.38
C ASP A 62 -15.35 -6.96 -18.03
N GLY A 63 -16.54 -7.36 -17.57
CA GLY A 63 -16.90 -8.74 -17.22
C GLY A 63 -17.44 -8.88 -15.80
N THR A 64 -18.04 -10.05 -15.54
CA THR A 64 -18.84 -10.31 -14.35
C THR A 64 -18.10 -10.96 -13.18
N SER A 65 -16.80 -11.29 -13.35
CA SER A 65 -16.03 -11.87 -12.25
C SER A 65 -15.79 -10.85 -11.12
N LYS A 66 -15.69 -11.31 -9.89
CA LYS A 66 -15.44 -10.49 -8.70
C LYS A 66 -14.27 -9.53 -8.91
N ALA A 67 -13.14 -10.05 -9.37
CA ALA A 67 -11.93 -9.24 -9.63
C ALA A 67 -12.15 -8.17 -10.70
N ARG A 68 -12.91 -8.47 -11.76
CA ARG A 68 -13.22 -7.49 -12.80
C ARG A 68 -14.12 -6.37 -12.30
N ARG A 69 -15.12 -6.70 -11.48
CA ARG A 69 -15.99 -5.70 -10.83
C ARG A 69 -15.19 -4.77 -9.93
N VAL A 70 -14.30 -5.32 -9.08
CA VAL A 70 -13.44 -4.50 -8.21
C VAL A 70 -12.49 -3.64 -9.03
N ARG A 71 -11.84 -4.18 -10.08
CA ARG A 71 -10.98 -3.38 -10.96
C ARG A 71 -11.76 -2.26 -11.65
N CYS A 72 -12.97 -2.55 -12.14
CA CYS A 72 -13.85 -1.56 -12.75
C CYS A 72 -14.20 -0.44 -11.76
N LEU A 73 -14.53 -0.79 -10.51
CA LEU A 73 -14.76 0.18 -9.45
C LEU A 73 -13.52 1.05 -9.20
N LEU A 74 -12.36 0.45 -8.98
CA LEU A 74 -11.12 1.16 -8.71
C LEU A 74 -10.71 2.11 -9.83
N GLN A 75 -10.97 1.74 -11.08
CA GLN A 75 -10.62 2.53 -12.27
C GLN A 75 -11.61 3.64 -12.58
N ASN A 76 -12.84 3.59 -12.06
CA ASN A 76 -13.89 4.55 -12.40
C ASN A 76 -14.38 5.39 -11.22
N ALA A 77 -14.03 5.02 -9.98
CA ALA A 77 -14.41 5.76 -8.78
C ALA A 77 -13.47 6.95 -8.51
N ASP A 78 -13.94 7.89 -7.73
CA ASP A 78 -13.14 9.01 -7.24
C ASP A 78 -12.11 8.56 -6.18
N HIS A 79 -11.09 9.36 -5.98
CA HIS A 79 -10.00 9.06 -5.05
C HIS A 79 -10.47 8.72 -3.62
N PRO A 80 -11.41 9.48 -2.99
CA PRO A 80 -11.91 9.15 -1.67
C PRO A 80 -12.60 7.79 -1.61
N THR A 81 -13.41 7.46 -2.61
CA THR A 81 -14.10 6.16 -2.69
C THR A 81 -13.10 5.04 -2.87
N VAL A 82 -12.14 5.20 -3.77
CA VAL A 82 -11.06 4.21 -3.98
C VAL A 82 -10.26 3.99 -2.70
N ALA A 83 -9.90 5.05 -1.98
CA ALA A 83 -9.17 4.92 -0.72
C ALA A 83 -9.98 4.11 0.32
N ARG A 84 -11.28 4.41 0.48
CA ARG A 84 -12.18 3.67 1.38
C ARG A 84 -12.27 2.18 1.00
N VAL A 85 -12.43 1.88 -0.28
CA VAL A 85 -12.51 0.50 -0.78
C VAL A 85 -11.22 -0.27 -0.48
N LEU A 86 -10.07 0.33 -0.79
CA LEU A 86 -8.78 -0.31 -0.54
C LEU A 86 -8.54 -0.54 0.95
N GLU A 87 -8.89 0.42 1.81
CA GLU A 87 -8.76 0.26 3.27
C GLU A 87 -9.67 -0.84 3.83
N ALA A 88 -10.92 -0.91 3.38
CA ALA A 88 -11.84 -1.95 3.80
C ALA A 88 -11.35 -3.34 3.38
N LEU A 89 -10.92 -3.49 2.13
CA LEU A 89 -10.34 -4.75 1.63
C LEU A 89 -9.04 -5.12 2.35
N TRP A 90 -8.20 -4.14 2.66
CA TRP A 90 -6.96 -4.38 3.42
C TRP A 90 -7.26 -4.88 4.84
N LYS A 91 -8.18 -4.23 5.54
CA LYS A 91 -8.62 -4.64 6.88
C LYS A 91 -9.19 -6.06 6.87
N TYR A 92 -10.05 -6.38 5.89
CA TYR A 92 -10.64 -7.70 5.73
C TYR A 92 -9.55 -8.76 5.47
N ARG A 93 -8.61 -8.47 4.56
CA ARG A 93 -7.45 -9.34 4.31
C ARG A 93 -6.64 -9.62 5.57
N GLN A 94 -6.38 -8.59 6.39
CA GLN A 94 -5.65 -8.74 7.65
C GLN A 94 -6.38 -9.70 8.60
N THR A 95 -7.72 -9.59 8.70
CA THR A 95 -8.54 -10.48 9.53
C THR A 95 -8.43 -11.92 9.08
N ILE A 96 -8.62 -12.20 7.78
CA ILE A 96 -8.51 -13.56 7.23
C ILE A 96 -7.13 -14.16 7.50
N ARG A 97 -6.07 -13.38 7.28
CA ARG A 97 -4.70 -13.86 7.47
C ARG A 97 -4.39 -14.16 8.94
N ALA A 98 -4.91 -13.35 9.85
CA ALA A 98 -4.79 -13.59 11.29
C ALA A 98 -5.51 -14.89 11.70
N GLU A 99 -6.71 -15.13 11.17
CA GLU A 99 -7.50 -16.33 11.45
C GLU A 99 -6.88 -17.61 10.85
N SER A 100 -6.35 -17.52 9.63
CA SER A 100 -5.73 -18.65 8.91
C SER A 100 -4.26 -18.87 9.26
N ASN A 101 -3.66 -18.02 10.10
CA ASN A 101 -2.23 -18.03 10.44
C ASN A 101 -1.33 -18.08 9.19
N THR A 102 -1.75 -17.41 8.11
CA THR A 102 -1.03 -17.39 6.84
C THR A 102 0.05 -16.33 6.84
N THR A 103 1.26 -16.69 6.46
CA THR A 103 2.40 -15.77 6.35
C THR A 103 2.25 -14.83 5.15
N GLU A 104 2.90 -13.66 5.22
CA GLU A 104 2.89 -12.68 4.13
C GLU A 104 3.81 -13.13 2.98
N ASP A 105 3.22 -13.33 1.80
CA ASP A 105 3.94 -13.78 0.61
C ASP A 105 4.48 -12.62 -0.24
N VAL A 106 3.91 -11.42 -0.04
CA VAL A 106 4.29 -10.21 -0.78
C VAL A 106 5.28 -9.40 0.04
N VAL A 107 6.49 -9.25 -0.47
CA VAL A 107 7.55 -8.48 0.20
C VAL A 107 7.08 -7.04 0.47
N ASN A 108 7.17 -6.63 1.75
CA ASN A 108 6.76 -5.29 2.22
C ASN A 108 5.36 -4.87 1.75
N ALA A 109 4.39 -5.80 1.83
CA ALA A 109 3.01 -5.57 1.38
C ALA A 109 2.38 -4.35 2.05
N GLU A 110 2.50 -4.24 3.37
CA GLU A 110 1.93 -3.14 4.16
C GLU A 110 2.56 -1.79 3.79
N GLY A 111 3.88 -1.68 3.76
CA GLY A 111 4.56 -0.42 3.41
C GLY A 111 4.22 0.05 1.99
N ARG A 112 4.17 -0.88 1.04
CA ARG A 112 3.78 -0.58 -0.35
C ARG A 112 2.30 -0.18 -0.44
N PHE A 113 1.43 -0.84 0.32
CA PHE A 113 0.01 -0.53 0.37
C PHE A 113 -0.24 0.87 0.94
N LEU A 114 0.38 1.20 2.08
CA LEU A 114 0.26 2.52 2.70
C LEU A 114 0.78 3.63 1.80
N SER A 115 1.90 3.41 1.10
CA SER A 115 2.43 4.38 0.12
C SER A 115 1.48 4.59 -1.06
N LEU A 116 0.84 3.53 -1.56
CA LEU A 116 -0.16 3.62 -2.62
C LEU A 116 -1.40 4.39 -2.13
N LEU A 117 -1.88 4.08 -0.93
CA LEU A 117 -3.04 4.73 -0.33
C LEU A 117 -2.82 6.23 -0.13
N GLU A 118 -1.64 6.61 0.33
CA GLU A 118 -1.26 8.02 0.50
C GLU A 118 -1.21 8.74 -0.86
N SER A 119 -0.69 8.11 -1.91
CA SER A 119 -0.68 8.67 -3.26
C SER A 119 -2.09 8.92 -3.81
N ILE A 120 -3.04 8.07 -3.45
CA ILE A 120 -4.46 8.21 -3.83
C ILE A 120 -5.13 9.33 -3.05
N ARG A 121 -4.84 9.47 -1.75
CA ARG A 121 -5.40 10.52 -0.90
C ARG A 121 -4.88 11.91 -1.24
N SER A 122 -3.64 12.00 -1.72
CA SER A 122 -2.95 13.27 -2.02
C SER A 122 -2.46 13.34 -3.46
N PRO A 123 -3.35 13.28 -4.48
CA PRO A 123 -2.98 13.18 -5.89
C PRO A 123 -2.16 14.36 -6.42
N GLY A 124 -2.14 15.49 -5.71
CA GLY A 124 -1.38 16.69 -6.10
C GLY A 124 0.03 16.78 -5.52
N GLN A 125 0.33 16.10 -4.44
CA GLN A 125 1.64 16.23 -3.76
C GLN A 125 2.72 15.35 -4.41
N HIS A 126 2.38 14.17 -4.92
CA HIS A 126 3.33 13.31 -5.64
C HIS A 126 3.77 13.89 -7.00
N ALA A 127 2.90 14.66 -7.66
CA ALA A 127 3.26 15.34 -8.91
C ALA A 127 4.21 16.53 -8.66
N GLN A 128 4.21 17.13 -7.49
CA GLN A 128 5.12 18.21 -7.11
C GLN A 128 6.48 17.71 -6.64
N VAL A 129 6.55 16.54 -6.00
CA VAL A 129 7.83 15.93 -5.59
C VAL A 129 8.70 15.62 -6.80
N VAL A 130 8.09 15.19 -7.92
CA VAL A 130 8.83 14.93 -9.17
C VAL A 130 9.21 16.22 -9.93
N ARG A 131 8.56 17.37 -9.64
CA ARG A 131 8.85 18.65 -10.31
C ARG A 131 9.71 19.60 -9.49
N ASN A 132 10.01 19.28 -8.25
CA ASN A 132 10.92 20.08 -7.43
C ASN A 132 12.32 19.42 -7.46
N PRO A 133 13.30 20.01 -8.19
CA PRO A 133 14.65 19.45 -8.26
C PRO A 133 15.33 19.37 -6.89
N PHE A 134 14.92 20.19 -5.92
CA PHE A 134 15.40 20.12 -4.54
C PHE A 134 14.77 18.96 -3.74
N ALA A 135 13.52 18.58 -4.03
CA ALA A 135 12.89 17.41 -3.40
C ALA A 135 13.41 16.09 -3.99
N ALA A 136 13.73 16.07 -5.29
CA ALA A 136 14.40 14.93 -5.92
C ALA A 136 15.81 14.72 -5.35
N ALA A 137 16.54 15.79 -5.06
CA ALA A 137 17.84 15.71 -4.40
C ALA A 137 17.73 15.17 -2.97
N ALA A 138 16.69 15.56 -2.21
CA ALA A 138 16.45 15.05 -0.85
C ALA A 138 16.06 13.56 -0.83
N VAL A 139 15.30 13.10 -1.82
CA VAL A 139 14.92 11.67 -1.94
C VAL A 139 16.10 10.82 -2.41
N VAL A 140 16.92 11.35 -3.30
CA VAL A 140 18.16 10.69 -3.75
C VAL A 140 19.17 10.60 -2.61
N ASP A 141 19.27 11.64 -1.78
CA ASP A 141 20.16 11.65 -0.62
C ASP A 141 19.72 10.64 0.46
N GLN A 142 18.42 10.52 0.72
CA GLN A 142 17.91 9.49 1.65
C GLN A 142 18.12 8.06 1.12
N GLY A 143 17.99 7.84 -0.16
CA GLY A 143 18.28 6.54 -0.77
C GLY A 143 19.77 6.20 -0.67
N ALA A 144 20.63 7.12 -0.97
CA ALA A 144 22.08 6.96 -0.85
C ALA A 144 22.53 6.74 0.61
N ILE A 145 21.93 7.46 1.56
CA ILE A 145 22.19 7.27 3.00
C ILE A 145 21.72 5.87 3.45
N LEU A 146 20.57 5.41 2.98
CA LEU A 146 20.03 4.10 3.32
C LEU A 146 20.88 2.97 2.73
N ASP A 147 21.35 3.12 1.52
CA ASP A 147 22.24 2.15 0.86
C ASP A 147 23.62 2.11 1.53
N ASP A 148 24.18 3.25 1.95
CA ASP A 148 25.41 3.32 2.72
C ASP A 148 25.27 2.65 4.11
N LEU A 149 24.18 2.94 4.81
CA LEU A 149 23.86 2.30 6.10
C LEU A 149 23.68 0.78 5.95
N LYS A 150 23.05 0.33 4.87
CA LYS A 150 22.88 -1.08 4.57
C LYS A 150 24.22 -1.77 4.30
N GLN A 151 25.11 -1.12 3.54
CA GLN A 151 26.45 -1.65 3.28
C GLN A 151 27.26 -1.77 4.58
N ARG A 152 27.24 -0.74 5.42
CA ARG A 152 27.89 -0.77 6.73
C ARG A 152 27.36 -1.88 7.64
N LEU A 153 26.05 -2.15 7.61
CA LEU A 153 25.47 -3.26 8.37
C LEU A 153 26.04 -4.63 7.91
N TYR A 154 26.27 -4.79 6.60
CA TYR A 154 26.91 -5.99 6.09
C TYR A 154 28.39 -6.07 6.50
N ASP A 155 29.11 -4.96 6.48
CA ASP A 155 30.53 -4.89 6.84
C ASP A 155 30.75 -5.20 8.33
N LEU A 156 29.78 -4.88 9.21
CA LEU A 156 29.82 -5.24 10.63
C LEU A 156 29.91 -6.76 10.87
N ARG A 157 29.39 -7.56 9.94
CA ARG A 157 29.43 -9.02 10.05
C ARG A 157 30.85 -9.58 10.02
N ASP A 158 31.74 -8.91 9.29
CA ASP A 158 33.12 -9.36 9.06
C ASP A 158 34.10 -8.82 10.12
N LEU A 159 33.63 -8.02 11.08
CA LEU A 159 34.44 -7.50 12.18
C LEU A 159 34.61 -8.47 13.34
N PRO A 160 35.76 -8.45 14.05
CA PRO A 160 35.95 -9.19 15.28
C PRO A 160 34.91 -8.82 16.36
N PRO A 161 34.51 -9.77 17.23
CA PRO A 161 33.37 -9.58 18.15
C PRO A 161 33.44 -8.33 19.04
N GLN A 162 34.62 -7.95 19.51
CA GLN A 162 34.80 -6.77 20.37
C GLN A 162 34.64 -5.45 19.61
N LYS A 163 35.12 -5.37 18.37
CA LYS A 163 34.91 -4.20 17.51
C LYS A 163 33.50 -4.11 16.99
N ARG A 164 32.89 -5.25 16.70
CA ARG A 164 31.51 -5.34 16.18
C ARG A 164 30.50 -4.67 17.11
N GLY A 165 30.62 -4.87 18.43
CA GLY A 165 29.72 -4.25 19.42
C GLY A 165 29.76 -2.72 19.36
N TYR A 166 30.96 -2.14 19.39
CA TYR A 166 31.14 -0.70 19.34
C TYR A 166 30.64 -0.10 18.01
N GLU A 167 31.03 -0.68 16.89
CA GLU A 167 30.64 -0.22 15.55
C GLU A 167 29.11 -0.37 15.33
N PHE A 168 28.49 -1.38 15.93
CA PHE A 168 27.04 -1.55 15.89
C PHE A 168 26.30 -0.45 16.66
N GLU A 169 26.81 -0.02 17.81
CA GLU A 169 26.23 1.12 18.57
C GLU A 169 26.34 2.43 17.78
N VAL A 170 27.47 2.68 17.14
CA VAL A 170 27.65 3.85 16.25
C VAL A 170 26.68 3.79 15.08
N PHE A 171 26.55 2.65 14.45
CA PHE A 171 25.59 2.42 13.37
C PHE A 171 24.14 2.69 13.80
N LEU A 172 23.72 2.18 14.96
CA LEU A 172 22.37 2.43 15.47
C LEU A 172 22.11 3.91 15.73
N LYS A 173 23.09 4.61 16.29
CA LYS A 173 22.97 6.05 16.50
C LYS A 173 22.77 6.82 15.19
N GLU A 174 23.58 6.53 14.17
CA GLU A 174 23.46 7.15 12.84
C GLU A 174 22.11 6.81 12.17
N LEU A 175 21.64 5.58 12.31
CA LEU A 175 20.33 5.14 11.81
C LEU A 175 19.19 5.93 12.48
N PHE A 176 19.22 6.11 13.79
CA PHE A 176 18.21 6.87 14.53
C PHE A 176 18.27 8.36 14.20
N ASP A 177 19.46 8.93 14.09
CA ASP A 177 19.65 10.32 13.71
C ASP A 177 19.14 10.59 12.28
N SER A 178 19.41 9.69 11.34
CA SER A 178 18.93 9.79 9.95
C SER A 178 17.40 9.67 9.84
N SER A 179 16.79 8.89 10.75
CA SER A 179 15.34 8.71 10.84
C SER A 179 14.62 9.77 11.66
N LYS A 180 15.33 10.82 12.14
CA LYS A 180 14.83 11.86 13.06
C LYS A 180 14.20 11.27 14.36
N LEU A 181 14.56 10.06 14.71
CA LEU A 181 14.20 9.43 15.96
C LEU A 181 15.30 9.75 16.98
N GLN A 182 15.02 10.61 17.97
CA GLN A 182 15.96 10.87 19.05
C GLN A 182 16.12 9.61 19.91
N ALA A 183 17.21 8.89 19.73
CA ALA A 183 17.60 7.85 20.64
C ALA A 183 18.01 8.51 21.98
N ARG A 184 17.21 8.35 23.03
CA ARG A 184 17.67 8.64 24.39
C ARG A 184 18.69 7.57 24.75
N SER A 185 19.94 8.00 24.88
CA SER A 185 20.97 7.14 25.45
C SER A 185 20.62 6.83 26.90
N PRO A 186 20.50 5.57 27.31
CA PRO A 186 20.50 5.21 28.72
C PRO A 186 21.94 5.23 29.21
N PHE A 187 22.27 6.24 30.01
CA PHE A 187 23.51 6.47 30.82
C PHE A 187 24.74 6.95 30.10
#